data_986c81d0bd78aebe3e20d47591a66fe0
#
_entry.id   986c81d0bd78aebe3e20d47591a66fe0
#
_cell.length_a   1.000
_cell.length_b   1.000
_cell.length_c   1.000
_cell.angle_alpha   90.00
_cell.angle_beta   90.00
_cell.angle_gamma   90.00
#
_symmetry.space_group_name_H-M   'P 1'
#
loop_
_entity.id
_entity.type
_entity.pdbx_description
1 polymer ?
#
loop_
_entity_poly.entity_id
_entity_poly.type
_entity_poly.pdbx_seq_one_letter_code
_entity_poly.pdbx_strand_id
1 'polypeptide(L)'
;MRLHRRGLVAGLAGVLLLAPTARANTPEAAAAFIESRGTALKEVLDSDTPLAEKRERMAEILREAVDVRGVAQFVLGRHWRTASEAERAEYLRLFEATLIRNLSARFGELRGLRFTVSRSQPRGEEGVLVTTMVEQPGQAPVQLDWLVSFASGRPLIVDLVAEGTSLRITQRSEYSAVIQRGGGRVGALLDAMRQQLSALEQRELAQK
;
A
#
# COMPACT_ATOMS: atom_id res chain seq x y z
N MET A 1 67.90 28.33 42.55
CA MET A 1 66.51 28.76 42.13
C MET A 1 66.04 27.82 41.06
N ARG A 2 65.16 26.85 41.37
CA ARG A 2 64.67 25.84 40.44
C ARG A 2 63.12 26.05 40.29
N LEU A 3 62.67 26.47 39.09
CA LEU A 3 61.28 26.52 38.75
C LEU A 3 60.77 25.16 38.21
N HIS A 4 59.74 24.62 38.83
CA HIS A 4 59.03 23.45 38.38
C HIS A 4 57.93 23.87 37.47
N ARG A 5 57.96 23.44 36.18
CA ARG A 5 56.84 23.55 35.26
C ARG A 5 56.00 22.27 35.37
N ARG A 6 54.79 22.37 35.94
CA ARG A 6 53.80 21.32 35.92
C ARG A 6 53.03 21.43 34.62
N GLY A 7 53.18 20.43 33.75
CA GLY A 7 52.38 20.28 32.54
C GLY A 7 50.97 19.75 32.88
N LEU A 8 49.95 20.45 32.42
CA LEU A 8 48.55 20.05 32.48
C LEU A 8 48.20 19.26 31.21
N VAL A 9 47.97 17.95 31.33
CA VAL A 9 47.44 17.12 30.23
C VAL A 9 45.94 17.16 30.29
N ALA A 10 45.33 17.90 29.38
CA ALA A 10 43.86 17.91 29.17
C ALA A 10 43.46 16.70 28.30
N GLY A 11 42.87 15.70 28.92
CA GLY A 11 42.26 14.59 28.19
C GLY A 11 41.00 15.00 27.50
N LEU A 12 41.01 14.97 26.17
CA LEU A 12 39.81 15.14 25.33
C LEU A 12 39.06 13.80 25.28
N ALA A 13 37.99 13.66 26.08
CA ALA A 13 37.10 12.54 25.99
C ALA A 13 36.17 12.76 24.78
N GLY A 14 36.48 12.08 23.67
CA GLY A 14 35.63 12.06 22.50
C GLY A 14 34.34 11.26 22.78
N VAL A 15 33.22 11.95 22.90
CA VAL A 15 31.90 11.32 22.92
C VAL A 15 31.59 10.89 21.49
N LEU A 16 31.75 9.59 21.17
CA LEU A 16 31.19 9.00 19.97
C LEU A 16 29.66 9.05 20.07
N LEU A 17 29.02 10.02 19.42
CA LEU A 17 27.61 10.00 19.13
C LEU A 17 27.35 8.88 18.12
N LEU A 18 26.95 7.69 18.59
CA LEU A 18 26.35 6.66 17.76
C LEU A 18 25.03 7.25 17.21
N ALA A 19 25.09 7.78 15.99
CA ALA A 19 23.86 8.08 15.24
C ALA A 19 23.06 6.78 15.09
N PRO A 20 21.75 6.78 15.36
CA PRO A 20 20.92 5.61 15.11
C PRO A 20 21.00 5.30 13.62
N THR A 21 21.68 4.21 13.27
CA THR A 21 21.73 3.71 11.91
C THR A 21 20.31 3.41 11.46
N ALA A 22 19.89 4.12 10.45
CA ALA A 22 18.60 3.97 9.82
C ALA A 22 18.33 2.49 9.46
N ARG A 23 17.40 1.86 10.18
CA ARG A 23 16.79 0.58 9.82
C ARG A 23 15.85 0.71 8.61
N ALA A 24 16.25 1.54 7.62
CA ALA A 24 15.26 2.08 6.71
C ALA A 24 14.78 1.10 5.63
N ASN A 25 15.55 0.12 5.17
CA ASN A 25 15.21 -0.64 3.96
C ASN A 25 15.49 -2.15 4.13
N THR A 26 15.16 -2.71 5.30
CA THR A 26 15.46 -4.12 5.58
C THR A 26 14.23 -5.02 5.42
N PRO A 27 14.43 -6.32 5.14
CA PRO A 27 13.32 -7.29 5.12
C PRO A 27 12.51 -7.30 6.41
N GLU A 28 13.17 -7.13 7.57
CA GLU A 28 12.52 -7.10 8.88
C GLU A 28 11.65 -5.84 9.05
N ALA A 29 12.11 -4.69 8.56
CA ALA A 29 11.33 -3.45 8.60
C ALA A 29 10.09 -3.55 7.70
N ALA A 30 10.21 -4.17 6.52
CA ALA A 30 9.07 -4.42 5.64
C ALA A 30 8.08 -5.42 6.26
N ALA A 31 8.57 -6.50 6.88
CA ALA A 31 7.74 -7.49 7.57
C ALA A 31 6.94 -6.85 8.71
N ALA A 32 7.62 -6.10 9.59
CA ALA A 32 7.00 -5.39 10.71
C ALA A 32 5.96 -4.36 10.22
N PHE A 33 6.24 -3.68 9.10
CA PHE A 33 5.30 -2.76 8.48
C PHE A 33 4.03 -3.47 8.01
N ILE A 34 4.14 -4.59 7.28
CA ILE A 34 2.99 -5.37 6.81
C ILE A 34 2.20 -5.93 8.01
N GLU A 35 2.88 -6.44 9.03
CA GLU A 35 2.23 -6.94 10.25
C GLU A 35 1.43 -5.84 10.97
N SER A 36 2.02 -4.67 11.13
CA SER A 36 1.36 -3.51 11.75
C SER A 36 0.12 -3.06 10.95
N ARG A 37 0.24 -2.95 9.62
CA ARG A 37 -0.89 -2.54 8.77
C ARG A 37 -1.99 -3.60 8.70
N GLY A 38 -1.60 -4.86 8.66
CA GLY A 38 -2.54 -5.99 8.71
C GLY A 38 -3.30 -6.05 10.03
N THR A 39 -2.63 -5.82 11.16
CA THR A 39 -3.27 -5.74 12.49
C THR A 39 -4.28 -4.60 12.54
N ALA A 40 -3.90 -3.39 12.10
CA ALA A 40 -4.81 -2.24 12.05
C ALA A 40 -6.05 -2.51 11.17
N LEU A 41 -5.85 -3.15 10.01
CA LEU A 41 -6.95 -3.56 9.14
C LEU A 41 -7.87 -4.58 9.81
N LYS A 42 -7.28 -5.59 10.47
CA LYS A 42 -8.05 -6.61 11.19
C LYS A 42 -8.92 -5.99 12.30
N GLU A 43 -8.39 -5.04 13.07
CA GLU A 43 -9.15 -4.32 14.10
C GLU A 43 -10.38 -3.61 13.51
N VAL A 44 -10.23 -2.98 12.35
CA VAL A 44 -11.36 -2.35 11.63
C VAL A 44 -12.38 -3.39 11.19
N LEU A 45 -11.94 -4.52 10.62
CA LEU A 45 -12.82 -5.58 10.12
C LEU A 45 -13.64 -6.23 11.25
N ASP A 46 -13.01 -6.47 12.39
CA ASP A 46 -13.62 -7.15 13.54
C ASP A 46 -14.43 -6.20 14.44
N SER A 47 -14.30 -4.89 14.29
CA SER A 47 -15.08 -3.91 15.06
C SER A 47 -16.59 -4.04 14.76
N ASP A 48 -17.42 -3.58 15.68
CA ASP A 48 -18.86 -3.50 15.49
C ASP A 48 -19.33 -2.07 15.08
N THR A 49 -18.39 -1.23 14.65
CA THR A 49 -18.69 0.13 14.17
C THR A 49 -19.51 0.13 12.88
N PRO A 50 -20.27 1.19 12.59
CA PRO A 50 -21.04 1.31 11.36
C PRO A 50 -20.17 1.19 10.11
N LEU A 51 -20.73 0.64 9.02
CA LEU A 51 -20.02 0.40 7.75
C LEU A 51 -19.35 1.68 7.20
N ALA A 52 -19.98 2.83 7.35
CA ALA A 52 -19.41 4.10 6.91
C ALA A 52 -18.11 4.44 7.65
N GLU A 53 -18.10 4.28 8.98
CA GLU A 53 -16.93 4.51 9.82
C GLU A 53 -15.81 3.49 9.51
N LYS A 54 -16.14 2.20 9.37
CA LYS A 54 -15.17 1.18 8.94
C LYS A 54 -14.51 1.55 7.63
N ARG A 55 -15.28 2.05 6.66
CA ARG A 55 -14.77 2.46 5.34
C ARG A 55 -13.81 3.64 5.45
N GLU A 56 -14.14 4.63 6.28
CA GLU A 56 -13.29 5.79 6.50
C GLU A 56 -11.95 5.39 7.13
N ARG A 57 -11.98 4.59 8.20
CA ARG A 57 -10.78 4.05 8.85
C ARG A 57 -9.93 3.21 7.90
N MET A 58 -10.57 2.37 7.08
CA MET A 58 -9.83 1.61 6.07
C MET A 58 -9.21 2.51 5.01
N ALA A 59 -9.90 3.57 4.58
CA ALA A 59 -9.35 4.54 3.64
C ALA A 59 -8.11 5.23 4.20
N GLU A 60 -8.09 5.56 5.49
CA GLU A 60 -6.92 6.10 6.19
C GLU A 60 -5.76 5.11 6.18
N ILE A 61 -6.00 3.86 6.62
CA ILE A 61 -4.98 2.80 6.59
C ILE A 61 -4.41 2.62 5.19
N LEU A 62 -5.25 2.64 4.17
CA LEU A 62 -4.86 2.47 2.77
C LEU A 62 -3.98 3.62 2.29
N ARG A 63 -4.33 4.88 2.59
CA ARG A 63 -3.53 6.06 2.24
C ARG A 63 -2.16 6.07 2.93
N GLU A 64 -2.09 5.55 4.15
CA GLU A 64 -0.86 5.44 4.90
C GLU A 64 0.02 4.27 4.43
N ALA A 65 -0.60 3.16 4.05
CA ALA A 65 0.10 1.91 3.73
C ALA A 65 0.48 1.76 2.27
N VAL A 66 -0.31 2.31 1.34
CA VAL A 66 -0.14 2.09 -0.11
C VAL A 66 0.34 3.36 -0.80
N ASP A 67 1.27 3.25 -1.72
CA ASP A 67 1.58 4.31 -2.68
C ASP A 67 0.48 4.40 -3.74
N VAL A 68 -0.71 4.84 -3.32
CA VAL A 68 -1.89 4.92 -4.20
C VAL A 68 -1.58 5.71 -5.47
N ARG A 69 -0.84 6.83 -5.36
CA ARG A 69 -0.47 7.67 -6.50
C ARG A 69 0.49 6.95 -7.45
N GLY A 70 1.57 6.37 -6.92
CA GLY A 70 2.56 5.65 -7.71
C GLY A 70 1.97 4.42 -8.40
N VAL A 71 1.14 3.65 -7.67
CA VAL A 71 0.42 2.49 -8.24
C VAL A 71 -0.54 2.94 -9.33
N ALA A 72 -1.34 3.98 -9.12
CA ALA A 72 -2.25 4.52 -10.12
C ALA A 72 -1.50 5.00 -11.39
N GLN A 73 -0.38 5.69 -11.23
CA GLN A 73 0.47 6.11 -12.35
C GLN A 73 1.04 4.91 -13.12
N PHE A 74 1.51 3.89 -12.41
CA PHE A 74 1.98 2.65 -13.01
C PHE A 74 0.88 1.96 -13.82
N VAL A 75 -0.33 1.87 -13.25
CA VAL A 75 -1.49 1.23 -13.88
C VAL A 75 -1.93 1.97 -15.14
N LEU A 76 -2.00 3.29 -15.12
CA LEU A 76 -2.32 4.08 -16.32
C LEU A 76 -1.22 4.02 -17.38
N GLY A 77 0.02 3.77 -16.96
CA GLY A 77 1.18 3.51 -17.82
C GLY A 77 1.47 4.63 -18.80
N ARG A 78 1.63 4.29 -20.08
CA ARG A 78 1.92 5.29 -21.14
C ARG A 78 0.87 6.39 -21.24
N HIS A 79 -0.38 6.08 -20.92
CA HIS A 79 -1.50 7.02 -21.01
C HIS A 79 -1.44 8.13 -19.96
N TRP A 80 -0.67 7.95 -18.88
CA TRP A 80 -0.40 9.00 -17.91
C TRP A 80 0.23 10.25 -18.53
N ARG A 81 1.13 10.05 -19.52
CA ARG A 81 1.82 11.17 -20.19
C ARG A 81 0.93 11.92 -21.16
N THR A 82 -0.04 11.23 -21.76
CA THR A 82 -0.95 11.81 -22.76
C THR A 82 -2.22 12.39 -22.15
N ALA A 83 -2.55 11.98 -20.91
CA ALA A 83 -3.69 12.53 -20.17
C ALA A 83 -3.47 14.01 -19.83
N SER A 84 -4.52 14.80 -19.91
CA SER A 84 -4.55 16.17 -19.40
C SER A 84 -4.42 16.20 -17.86
N GLU A 85 -4.10 17.36 -17.29
CA GLU A 85 -4.04 17.52 -15.84
C GLU A 85 -5.38 17.21 -15.16
N ALA A 86 -6.48 17.65 -15.75
CA ALA A 86 -7.83 17.37 -15.26
C ALA A 86 -8.14 15.87 -15.28
N GLU A 87 -7.81 15.16 -16.37
CA GLU A 87 -7.99 13.71 -16.46
C GLU A 87 -7.13 12.95 -15.46
N ARG A 88 -5.88 13.38 -15.21
CA ARG A 88 -5.01 12.78 -14.19
C ARG A 88 -5.59 12.97 -12.79
N ALA A 89 -6.04 14.17 -12.47
CA ALA A 89 -6.63 14.47 -11.16
C ALA A 89 -7.89 13.64 -10.93
N GLU A 90 -8.77 13.57 -11.91
CA GLU A 90 -9.98 12.76 -11.82
C GLU A 90 -9.68 11.27 -11.76
N TYR A 91 -8.75 10.77 -12.57
CA TYR A 91 -8.30 9.38 -12.54
C TYR A 91 -7.80 8.96 -11.15
N LEU A 92 -6.94 9.77 -10.51
CA LEU A 92 -6.43 9.47 -9.17
C LEU A 92 -7.57 9.37 -8.15
N ARG A 93 -8.52 10.30 -8.20
CA ARG A 93 -9.70 10.29 -7.32
C ARG A 93 -10.56 9.04 -7.54
N LEU A 94 -10.84 8.68 -8.78
CA LEU A 94 -11.64 7.50 -9.13
C LEU A 94 -10.91 6.20 -8.76
N PHE A 95 -9.58 6.15 -8.98
CA PHE A 95 -8.76 4.99 -8.65
C PHE A 95 -8.79 4.69 -7.14
N GLU A 96 -8.55 5.70 -6.31
CA GLU A 96 -8.62 5.56 -4.85
C GLU A 96 -10.03 5.16 -4.40
N ALA A 97 -11.07 5.82 -4.90
CA ALA A 97 -12.45 5.51 -4.56
C ALA A 97 -12.83 4.06 -4.93
N THR A 98 -12.41 3.60 -6.12
CA THR A 98 -12.65 2.22 -6.58
C THR A 98 -11.94 1.21 -5.68
N LEU A 99 -10.69 1.49 -5.30
CA LEU A 99 -9.91 0.62 -4.42
C LEU A 99 -10.59 0.48 -3.05
N ILE A 100 -10.97 1.60 -2.42
CA ILE A 100 -11.68 1.62 -1.14
C ILE A 100 -13.01 0.85 -1.22
N ARG A 101 -13.79 1.07 -2.29
CA ARG A 101 -15.09 0.41 -2.48
C ARG A 101 -14.96 -1.09 -2.66
N ASN A 102 -14.03 -1.55 -3.49
CA ASN A 102 -13.79 -2.96 -3.72
C ASN A 102 -13.35 -3.69 -2.45
N LEU A 103 -12.53 -3.07 -1.62
CA LEU A 103 -12.13 -3.63 -0.32
C LEU A 103 -13.30 -3.64 0.66
N SER A 104 -14.06 -2.53 0.76
CA SER A 104 -15.18 -2.44 1.70
C SER A 104 -16.35 -3.36 1.36
N ALA A 105 -16.56 -3.68 0.10
CA ALA A 105 -17.57 -4.64 -0.33
C ALA A 105 -17.34 -6.06 0.22
N ARG A 106 -16.11 -6.37 0.66
CA ARG A 106 -15.72 -7.68 1.21
C ARG A 106 -15.61 -7.71 2.73
N PHE A 107 -15.99 -6.66 3.45
CA PHE A 107 -15.85 -6.60 4.91
C PHE A 107 -16.51 -7.77 5.63
N GLY A 108 -17.72 -8.19 5.19
CA GLY A 108 -18.40 -9.33 5.78
C GLY A 108 -17.65 -10.65 5.58
N GLU A 109 -17.01 -10.82 4.42
CA GLU A 109 -16.24 -12.03 4.08
C GLU A 109 -14.91 -12.07 4.86
N LEU A 110 -14.33 -10.90 5.14
CA LEU A 110 -13.00 -10.78 5.76
C LEU A 110 -13.04 -10.73 7.30
N ARG A 111 -14.22 -10.75 7.91
CA ARG A 111 -14.34 -10.76 9.38
C ARG A 111 -13.77 -12.06 9.96
N GLY A 112 -12.98 -11.93 11.02
CA GLY A 112 -12.35 -13.07 11.70
C GLY A 112 -11.16 -13.66 10.94
N LEU A 113 -10.68 -13.03 9.87
CA LEU A 113 -9.48 -13.46 9.17
C LEU A 113 -8.27 -13.46 10.12
N ARG A 114 -7.37 -14.40 9.90
CA ARG A 114 -6.03 -14.41 10.50
C ARG A 114 -5.02 -14.28 9.39
N PHE A 115 -3.96 -13.54 9.67
CA PHE A 115 -2.81 -13.48 8.76
C PHE A 115 -1.52 -13.65 9.54
N THR A 116 -0.53 -14.25 8.90
CA THR A 116 0.80 -14.48 9.46
C THR A 116 1.85 -14.11 8.44
N VAL A 117 2.81 -13.28 8.83
CA VAL A 117 3.98 -13.02 8.00
C VAL A 117 4.87 -14.27 8.04
N SER A 118 5.10 -14.88 6.88
CA SER A 118 5.86 -16.14 6.77
C SER A 118 7.29 -15.90 6.28
N ARG A 119 7.51 -14.91 5.40
CA ARG A 119 8.81 -14.65 4.78
C ARG A 119 8.92 -13.21 4.30
N SER A 120 10.14 -12.67 4.34
CA SER A 120 10.48 -11.40 3.68
C SER A 120 11.79 -11.55 2.90
N GLN A 121 11.83 -11.06 1.65
CA GLN A 121 12.96 -11.21 0.75
C GLN A 121 13.25 -9.90 -0.01
N PRO A 122 14.52 -9.46 -0.10
CA PRO A 122 14.90 -8.35 -0.94
C PRO A 122 14.56 -8.61 -2.42
N ARG A 123 14.11 -7.57 -3.13
CA ARG A 123 13.87 -7.54 -4.58
C ARG A 123 14.70 -6.45 -5.26
N GLY A 124 15.94 -6.29 -4.83
CA GLY A 124 16.85 -5.28 -5.36
C GLY A 124 16.29 -3.87 -5.17
N GLU A 125 16.30 -3.06 -6.23
CA GLU A 125 15.81 -1.68 -6.22
C GLU A 125 14.27 -1.57 -6.09
N GLU A 126 13.53 -2.63 -6.39
CA GLU A 126 12.07 -2.63 -6.27
C GLU A 126 11.59 -2.58 -4.80
N GLY A 127 12.42 -3.05 -3.87
CA GLY A 127 12.12 -3.08 -2.44
C GLY A 127 12.20 -4.46 -1.82
N VAL A 128 11.23 -4.82 -1.00
CA VAL A 128 11.14 -6.10 -0.28
C VAL A 128 9.80 -6.76 -0.57
N LEU A 129 9.84 -8.05 -0.92
CA LEU A 129 8.65 -8.89 -1.04
C LEU A 129 8.38 -9.55 0.31
N VAL A 130 7.23 -9.26 0.91
CA VAL A 130 6.76 -9.85 2.17
C VAL A 130 5.64 -10.83 1.87
N THR A 131 5.83 -12.08 2.22
CA THR A 131 4.83 -13.15 2.05
C THR A 131 4.00 -13.30 3.33
N THR A 132 2.69 -13.29 3.18
CA THR A 132 1.74 -13.59 4.25
C THR A 132 0.86 -14.76 3.88
N MET A 133 0.48 -15.57 4.89
CA MET A 133 -0.60 -16.54 4.79
C MET A 133 -1.85 -15.95 5.41
N VAL A 134 -2.93 -15.93 4.66
CA VAL A 134 -4.25 -15.45 5.10
C VAL A 134 -5.18 -16.64 5.24
N GLU A 135 -5.75 -16.78 6.42
CA GLU A 135 -6.68 -17.85 6.76
C GLU A 135 -8.05 -17.26 7.05
N GLN A 136 -9.06 -17.84 6.45
CA GLN A 136 -10.47 -17.54 6.72
C GLN A 136 -11.17 -18.80 7.22
N PRO A 137 -12.13 -18.66 8.15
CA PRO A 137 -12.89 -19.82 8.61
C PRO A 137 -13.58 -20.53 7.44
N GLY A 138 -13.32 -21.83 7.31
CA GLY A 138 -13.96 -22.68 6.29
C GLY A 138 -13.37 -22.56 4.88
N GLN A 139 -12.27 -21.84 4.69
CA GLN A 139 -11.58 -21.70 3.40
C GLN A 139 -10.13 -22.19 3.49
N ALA A 140 -9.57 -22.60 2.35
CA ALA A 140 -8.14 -22.90 2.27
C ALA A 140 -7.31 -21.63 2.49
N PRO A 141 -6.15 -21.74 3.17
CA PRO A 141 -5.23 -20.62 3.32
C PRO A 141 -4.79 -20.06 1.96
N VAL A 142 -4.73 -18.73 1.86
CA VAL A 142 -4.28 -18.03 0.65
C VAL A 142 -2.95 -17.35 0.92
N GLN A 143 -1.98 -17.52 0.01
CA GLN A 143 -0.74 -16.78 0.04
C GLN A 143 -0.90 -15.43 -0.65
N LEU A 144 -0.47 -14.38 0.04
CA LEU A 144 -0.36 -13.03 -0.52
C LEU A 144 1.08 -12.53 -0.38
N ASP A 145 1.62 -12.00 -1.47
CA ASP A 145 2.95 -11.41 -1.50
C ASP A 145 2.84 -9.89 -1.71
N TRP A 146 3.36 -9.12 -0.75
CA TRP A 146 3.31 -7.67 -0.71
C TRP A 146 4.65 -7.10 -1.14
N LEU A 147 4.70 -6.34 -2.22
CA LEU A 147 5.91 -5.60 -2.58
C LEU A 147 5.93 -4.26 -1.82
N VAL A 148 6.88 -4.12 -0.91
CA VAL A 148 7.08 -2.92 -0.09
C VAL A 148 8.27 -2.16 -0.64
N SER A 149 8.05 -0.92 -1.09
CA SER A 149 9.09 0.01 -1.54
C SER A 149 9.42 1.03 -0.47
N PHE A 150 10.68 1.44 -0.42
CA PHE A 150 11.19 2.50 0.48
C PHE A 150 11.63 3.76 -0.29
N ALA A 151 11.34 3.83 -1.59
CA ALA A 151 11.80 4.92 -2.46
C ALA A 151 11.30 6.31 -2.02
N SER A 152 10.19 6.37 -1.27
CA SER A 152 9.64 7.61 -0.72
C SER A 152 10.26 8.04 0.63
N GLY A 153 11.27 7.30 1.15
CA GLY A 153 11.85 7.51 2.47
C GLY A 153 11.08 6.84 3.62
N ARG A 154 9.95 6.20 3.32
CA ARG A 154 9.16 5.36 4.25
C ARG A 154 8.65 4.11 3.54
N PRO A 155 8.30 3.04 4.27
CA PRO A 155 7.73 1.85 3.64
C PRO A 155 6.33 2.16 3.08
N LEU A 156 6.10 1.73 1.81
CA LEU A 156 4.79 1.78 1.16
C LEU A 156 4.60 0.51 0.33
N ILE A 157 3.39 -0.03 0.34
CA ILE A 157 3.00 -1.11 -0.55
C ILE A 157 2.85 -0.55 -1.96
N VAL A 158 3.53 -1.16 -2.93
CA VAL A 158 3.49 -0.76 -4.36
C VAL A 158 2.91 -1.85 -5.25
N ASP A 159 2.75 -3.07 -4.74
CA ASP A 159 2.06 -4.17 -5.43
C ASP A 159 1.55 -5.21 -4.43
N LEU A 160 0.53 -5.93 -4.86
CA LEU A 160 0.04 -7.15 -4.23
C LEU A 160 0.01 -8.26 -5.28
N VAL A 161 0.66 -9.36 -4.97
CA VAL A 161 0.66 -10.57 -5.79
C VAL A 161 -0.17 -11.64 -5.07
N ALA A 162 -1.23 -12.09 -5.73
CA ALA A 162 -2.08 -13.16 -5.25
C ALA A 162 -1.99 -14.33 -6.22
N GLU A 163 -1.72 -15.53 -5.71
CA GLU A 163 -1.58 -16.74 -6.52
C GLU A 163 -0.59 -16.56 -7.71
N GLY A 164 0.51 -15.86 -7.48
CA GLY A 164 1.53 -15.58 -8.49
C GLY A 164 1.18 -14.46 -9.48
N THR A 165 0.00 -13.82 -9.35
CA THR A 165 -0.47 -12.79 -10.26
C THR A 165 -0.38 -11.39 -9.61
N SER A 166 0.39 -10.48 -10.21
CA SER A 166 0.50 -9.08 -9.78
C SER A 166 -0.80 -8.32 -10.08
N LEU A 167 -1.41 -7.75 -9.04
CA LEU A 167 -2.66 -7.00 -9.21
C LEU A 167 -2.45 -5.70 -9.99
N ARG A 168 -1.35 -4.98 -9.77
CA ARG A 168 -1.07 -3.74 -10.53
C ARG A 168 -0.83 -4.01 -12.02
N ILE A 169 -0.21 -5.15 -12.38
CA ILE A 169 0.02 -5.53 -13.79
C ILE A 169 -1.29 -5.94 -14.44
N THR A 170 -2.11 -6.73 -13.76
CA THR A 170 -3.45 -7.11 -14.24
C THR A 170 -4.31 -5.87 -14.49
N GLN A 171 -4.39 -4.99 -13.50
CA GLN A 171 -5.17 -3.76 -13.60
C GLN A 171 -4.67 -2.84 -14.72
N ARG A 172 -3.35 -2.76 -14.94
CA ARG A 172 -2.77 -2.03 -16.07
C ARG A 172 -3.23 -2.58 -17.41
N SER A 173 -3.26 -3.90 -17.55
CA SER A 173 -3.72 -4.58 -18.78
C SER A 173 -5.20 -4.31 -19.04
N GLU A 174 -6.03 -4.41 -18.00
CA GLU A 174 -7.47 -4.13 -18.07
C GLU A 174 -7.75 -2.68 -18.47
N TYR A 175 -7.13 -1.71 -17.81
CA TYR A 175 -7.31 -0.29 -18.09
C TYR A 175 -6.80 0.08 -19.48
N SER A 176 -5.67 -0.47 -19.90
CA SER A 176 -5.16 -0.29 -21.26
C SER A 176 -6.16 -0.80 -22.30
N ALA A 177 -6.79 -1.96 -22.06
CA ALA A 177 -7.79 -2.52 -22.95
C ALA A 177 -9.06 -1.64 -23.04
N VAL A 178 -9.51 -1.06 -21.91
CA VAL A 178 -10.65 -0.12 -21.90
C VAL A 178 -10.32 1.13 -22.72
N ILE A 179 -9.13 1.71 -22.51
CA ILE A 179 -8.69 2.90 -23.24
C ILE A 179 -8.59 2.60 -24.74
N GLN A 180 -8.03 1.46 -25.14
CA GLN A 180 -7.92 1.06 -26.53
C GLN A 180 -9.29 0.90 -27.20
N ARG A 181 -10.24 0.20 -26.55
CA ARG A 181 -11.63 0.09 -27.05
C ARG A 181 -12.33 1.44 -27.15
N GLY A 182 -11.96 2.40 -26.30
CA GLY A 182 -12.46 3.77 -26.32
C GLY A 182 -11.75 4.70 -27.31
N GLY A 183 -11.04 4.16 -28.30
CA GLY A 183 -10.30 4.96 -29.31
C GLY A 183 -9.05 5.64 -28.78
N GLY A 184 -8.40 5.06 -27.78
CA GLY A 184 -7.16 5.57 -27.19
C GLY A 184 -7.37 6.72 -26.19
N ARG A 185 -8.60 7.04 -25.83
CA ARG A 185 -8.94 8.18 -24.96
C ARG A 185 -8.99 7.78 -23.50
N VAL A 186 -8.29 8.52 -22.64
CA VAL A 186 -8.36 8.34 -21.17
C VAL A 186 -9.77 8.60 -20.64
N GLY A 187 -10.50 9.55 -21.23
CA GLY A 187 -11.89 9.82 -20.88
C GLY A 187 -12.81 8.57 -20.92
N ALA A 188 -12.59 7.64 -21.86
CA ALA A 188 -13.37 6.39 -21.91
C ALA A 188 -13.13 5.50 -20.66
N LEU A 189 -11.90 5.51 -20.12
CA LEU A 189 -11.61 4.84 -18.84
C LEU A 189 -12.30 5.55 -17.68
N LEU A 190 -12.25 6.88 -17.63
CA LEU A 190 -12.92 7.66 -16.59
C LEU A 190 -14.43 7.40 -16.55
N ASP A 191 -15.07 7.33 -17.72
CA ASP A 191 -16.50 6.99 -17.84
C ASP A 191 -16.78 5.58 -17.30
N ALA A 192 -15.97 4.60 -17.66
CA ALA A 192 -16.10 3.23 -17.15
C ALA A 192 -15.92 3.15 -15.61
N MET A 193 -14.96 3.87 -15.06
CA MET A 193 -14.73 3.93 -13.61
C MET A 193 -15.88 4.60 -12.86
N ARG A 194 -16.45 5.68 -13.40
CA ARG A 194 -17.66 6.32 -12.82
C ARG A 194 -18.84 5.35 -12.79
N GLN A 195 -19.07 4.63 -13.89
CA GLN A 195 -20.14 3.63 -13.98
C GLN A 195 -19.92 2.49 -12.97
N GLN A 196 -18.70 2.00 -12.84
CA GLN A 196 -18.36 0.96 -11.85
C GLN A 196 -18.62 1.43 -10.42
N LEU A 197 -18.20 2.63 -10.06
CA LEU A 197 -18.44 3.19 -8.73
C LEU A 197 -19.94 3.35 -8.46
N SER A 198 -20.71 3.88 -9.40
CA SER A 198 -22.17 4.01 -9.27
C SER A 198 -22.84 2.65 -9.07
N ALA A 199 -22.43 1.62 -9.83
CA ALA A 199 -22.96 0.27 -9.67
C ALA A 199 -22.64 -0.34 -8.29
N LEU A 200 -21.45 -0.08 -7.74
CA LEU A 200 -21.08 -0.52 -6.40
C LEU A 200 -21.92 0.20 -5.32
N GLU A 201 -22.18 1.49 -5.48
CA GLU A 201 -23.04 2.28 -4.58
C GLU A 201 -24.47 1.76 -4.56
N GLN A 202 -25.03 1.48 -5.74
CA GLN A 202 -26.40 0.93 -5.86
C GLN A 202 -26.53 -0.44 -5.19
N ARG A 203 -25.53 -1.32 -5.34
CA ARG A 203 -25.52 -2.62 -4.67
C ARG A 203 -25.49 -2.51 -3.15
N GLU A 204 -24.72 -1.58 -2.60
CA GLU A 204 -24.70 -1.32 -1.15
C GLU A 204 -26.03 -0.81 -0.62
N LEU A 205 -26.70 0.07 -1.37
CA LEU A 205 -28.02 0.59 -0.98
C LEU A 205 -29.09 -0.51 -1.00
N ALA A 206 -28.98 -1.48 -1.90
CA ALA A 206 -29.91 -2.61 -2.00
C ALA A 206 -29.70 -3.68 -0.91
N GLN A 207 -28.57 -3.67 -0.19
CA GLN A 207 -28.27 -4.61 0.89
C GLN A 207 -28.56 -4.08 2.30
N LYS A 208 -29.05 -2.84 2.41
CA LYS A 208 -29.51 -2.20 3.67
C LYS A 208 -30.98 -2.42 3.91
#